data_49771ee990b16cb3628504cdb9193a89
#
_entry.id   49771ee990b16cb3628504cdb9193a89
#
_cell.length_a   1.000
_cell.length_b   1.000
_cell.length_c   1.000
_cell.angle_alpha   90.00
_cell.angle_beta   90.00
_cell.angle_gamma   90.00
#
_symmetry.space_group_name_H-M   'P 1'
#
loop_
_entity.id
_entity.type
_entity.pdbx_description
1 polymer ?
#
loop_
_entity_poly.entity_id
_entity_poly.type
_entity_poly.pdbx_seq_one_letter_code
_entity_poly.pdbx_strand_id
1 'polypeptide(L)'
;MKDISSFKNLSHYPVMLDQVIELCSPEKGGHFIDCTFGSGGYTNAILSFSNTRVISLDRDKYVLNYASETKRNYKERFTFHNEKFSNLDKVIKKDFKADFIIFDLGISSLQIFNLDRGFSFNAKGKVDMRMGLNSVSAQDVLNKCDLKTLKNILRYFGDEKDSSRIANNIVKE
;
A
#
# COMPACT_ATOMS: atom_id res chain seq x y z
N MET A 1 -19.56 5.50 20.92
CA MET A 1 -18.66 5.81 19.79
C MET A 1 -17.33 6.19 20.39
N LYS A 2 -16.25 5.43 20.15
CA LYS A 2 -14.91 5.92 20.47
C LYS A 2 -14.58 7.04 19.51
N ASP A 3 -14.00 8.10 20.02
CA ASP A 3 -13.67 9.31 19.29
C ASP A 3 -12.54 9.02 18.28
N ILE A 4 -12.89 8.91 17.00
CA ILE A 4 -11.96 8.72 15.89
C ILE A 4 -11.16 10.01 15.63
N SER A 5 -11.50 11.11 16.31
CA SER A 5 -10.84 12.42 16.16
C SER A 5 -9.35 12.38 16.49
N SER A 6 -8.90 11.44 17.34
CA SER A 6 -7.49 11.23 17.65
C SER A 6 -6.65 10.83 16.43
N PHE A 7 -7.26 10.24 15.40
CA PHE A 7 -6.58 9.88 14.16
C PHE A 7 -6.47 11.04 13.16
N LYS A 8 -7.24 12.13 13.34
CA LYS A 8 -7.20 13.32 12.47
C LYS A 8 -5.88 14.10 12.57
N ASN A 9 -5.10 13.88 13.62
CA ASN A 9 -3.80 14.52 13.84
C ASN A 9 -2.61 13.69 13.35
N LEU A 10 -2.86 12.53 12.71
CA LEU A 10 -1.79 11.77 12.06
C LEU A 10 -1.30 12.52 10.82
N SER A 11 0.01 12.54 10.60
CA SER A 11 0.64 13.10 9.38
C SER A 11 0.10 12.46 8.09
N HIS A 12 -0.65 11.37 8.22
CA HIS A 12 -1.34 10.63 7.17
C HIS A 12 -2.70 10.16 7.67
N TYR A 13 -3.74 10.90 7.31
CA TYR A 13 -5.12 10.48 7.51
C TYR A 13 -5.52 9.57 6.33
N PRO A 14 -5.98 8.33 6.58
CA PRO A 14 -6.39 7.43 5.50
C PRO A 14 -7.57 7.99 4.71
N VAL A 15 -7.57 7.76 3.41
CA VAL A 15 -8.66 8.18 2.53
C VAL A 15 -9.97 7.55 2.97
N MET A 16 -11.04 8.35 3.12
CA MET A 16 -12.38 7.88 3.50
C MET A 16 -12.41 7.03 4.77
N LEU A 17 -11.55 7.29 5.76
CA LEU A 17 -11.47 6.47 6.97
C LEU A 17 -12.82 6.34 7.67
N ASP A 18 -13.56 7.44 7.83
CA ASP A 18 -14.85 7.44 8.53
C ASP A 18 -15.87 6.54 7.82
N GLN A 19 -15.91 6.58 6.47
CA GLN A 19 -16.80 5.75 5.65
C GLN A 19 -16.40 4.26 5.70
N VAL A 20 -15.10 3.97 5.68
CA VAL A 20 -14.59 2.61 5.82
C VAL A 20 -14.96 2.03 7.19
N ILE A 21 -14.79 2.79 8.28
CA ILE A 21 -15.16 2.36 9.63
C ILE A 21 -16.67 2.14 9.75
N GLU A 22 -17.49 3.02 9.17
CA GLU A 22 -18.94 2.85 9.15
C GLU A 22 -19.34 1.55 8.43
N LEU A 23 -18.77 1.28 7.25
CA LEU A 23 -19.04 0.06 6.49
C LEU A 23 -18.54 -1.21 7.19
N CYS A 24 -17.35 -1.15 7.78
CA CYS A 24 -16.75 -2.28 8.50
C CYS A 24 -17.49 -2.64 9.78
N SER A 25 -18.19 -1.67 10.40
CA SER A 25 -18.89 -1.82 11.68
C SER A 25 -18.05 -2.52 12.77
N PRO A 26 -16.82 -2.07 13.07
CA PRO A 26 -15.90 -2.78 13.97
C PRO A 26 -16.38 -2.81 15.43
N GLU A 27 -17.38 -2.02 15.79
CA GLU A 27 -18.05 -2.07 17.08
C GLU A 27 -18.76 -3.42 17.34
N LYS A 28 -19.10 -4.15 16.26
CA LYS A 28 -19.66 -5.51 16.33
C LYS A 28 -18.58 -6.57 16.57
N GLY A 29 -17.30 -6.19 16.53
CA GLY A 29 -16.16 -7.09 16.60
C GLY A 29 -15.88 -7.79 15.27
N GLY A 30 -15.00 -8.78 15.28
CA GLY A 30 -14.75 -9.63 14.11
C GLY A 30 -13.30 -9.65 13.63
N HIS A 31 -13.10 -10.26 12.47
CA HIS A 31 -11.81 -10.47 11.83
C HIS A 31 -11.69 -9.64 10.55
N PHE A 32 -10.67 -8.81 10.48
CA PHE A 32 -10.45 -7.88 9.37
C PHE A 32 -9.12 -8.18 8.70
N ILE A 33 -9.06 -7.94 7.40
CA ILE A 33 -7.82 -8.02 6.62
C ILE A 33 -7.58 -6.65 6.00
N ASP A 34 -6.39 -6.09 6.24
CA ASP A 34 -5.90 -4.87 5.59
C ASP A 34 -4.78 -5.26 4.62
N CYS A 35 -5.06 -5.25 3.33
CA CYS A 35 -4.15 -5.68 2.29
C CYS A 35 -3.12 -4.61 1.87
N THR A 36 -3.23 -3.41 2.45
CA THR A 36 -2.44 -2.21 2.12
C THR A 36 -2.14 -1.42 3.38
N PHE A 37 -1.39 -2.07 4.31
CA PHE A 37 -1.17 -1.55 5.67
C PHE A 37 -0.65 -0.11 5.72
N GLY A 38 0.35 0.24 4.87
CA GLY A 38 0.97 1.55 4.84
C GLY A 38 1.53 1.97 6.22
N SER A 39 1.04 3.09 6.75
CA SER A 39 1.36 3.54 8.12
C SER A 39 0.39 2.98 9.19
N GLY A 40 -0.53 2.11 8.81
CA GLY A 40 -1.45 1.42 9.72
C GLY A 40 -2.72 2.18 10.06
N GLY A 41 -3.12 3.15 9.25
CA GLY A 41 -4.26 4.01 9.55
C GLY A 41 -5.57 3.25 9.75
N TYR A 42 -6.03 2.47 8.77
CA TYR A 42 -7.24 1.63 8.89
C TYR A 42 -7.09 0.57 9.97
N THR A 43 -5.95 -0.13 9.98
CA THR A 43 -5.64 -1.16 10.96
C THR A 43 -5.75 -0.65 12.40
N ASN A 44 -5.13 0.49 12.72
CA ASN A 44 -5.16 1.05 14.07
C ASN A 44 -6.56 1.54 14.45
N ALA A 45 -7.30 2.14 13.49
CA ALA A 45 -8.67 2.57 13.72
C ALA A 45 -9.59 1.38 14.05
N ILE A 46 -9.51 0.27 13.31
CA ILE A 46 -10.27 -0.95 13.59
C ILE A 46 -9.85 -1.57 14.93
N LEU A 47 -8.55 -1.67 15.21
CA LEU A 47 -8.02 -2.24 16.45
C LEU A 47 -8.34 -1.40 17.70
N SER A 48 -8.74 -0.13 17.55
CA SER A 48 -9.22 0.68 18.67
C SER A 48 -10.51 0.11 19.29
N PHE A 49 -11.26 -0.72 18.56
CA PHE A 49 -12.41 -1.46 19.07
C PHE A 49 -11.96 -2.80 19.69
N SER A 50 -12.41 -3.11 20.90
CA SER A 50 -11.85 -4.17 21.75
C SER A 50 -11.96 -5.59 21.17
N ASN A 51 -13.06 -5.89 20.47
CA ASN A 51 -13.38 -7.24 19.99
C ASN A 51 -12.96 -7.49 18.54
N THR A 52 -12.04 -6.68 18.00
CA THR A 52 -11.53 -6.81 16.63
C THR A 52 -10.17 -7.51 16.58
N ARG A 53 -9.92 -8.24 15.52
CA ARG A 53 -8.61 -8.79 15.14
C ARG A 53 -8.29 -8.38 13.71
N VAL A 54 -7.06 -7.99 13.44
CA VAL A 54 -6.63 -7.56 12.10
C VAL A 54 -5.40 -8.35 11.67
N ILE A 55 -5.46 -8.86 10.45
CA ILE A 55 -4.30 -9.35 9.71
C ILE A 55 -3.99 -8.31 8.65
N SER A 56 -2.78 -7.78 8.64
CA SER A 56 -2.37 -6.79 7.65
C SER A 56 -1.24 -7.28 6.78
N LEU A 57 -1.28 -6.88 5.52
CA LEU A 57 -0.22 -7.12 4.55
C LEU A 57 0.29 -5.80 4.01
N ASP A 58 1.58 -5.76 3.73
CA ASP A 58 2.17 -4.74 2.88
C ASP A 58 3.45 -5.28 2.24
N ARG A 59 3.65 -4.98 0.97
CA ARG A 59 4.86 -5.38 0.24
C ARG A 59 6.06 -4.48 0.51
N ASP A 60 5.83 -3.30 1.12
CA ASP A 60 6.86 -2.31 1.36
C ASP A 60 7.53 -2.54 2.72
N LYS A 61 8.83 -2.83 2.72
CA LYS A 61 9.60 -3.02 3.96
C LYS A 61 9.70 -1.75 4.83
N TYR A 62 9.49 -0.58 4.26
CA TYR A 62 9.55 0.68 5.00
C TYR A 62 8.40 0.85 6.01
N VAL A 63 7.35 0.02 5.92
CA VAL A 63 6.24 0.01 6.88
C VAL A 63 6.51 -0.83 8.14
N LEU A 64 7.61 -1.60 8.20
CA LEU A 64 7.91 -2.54 9.28
C LEU A 64 7.97 -1.89 10.67
N ASN A 65 8.45 -0.64 10.77
CA ASN A 65 8.49 0.09 12.04
C ASN A 65 7.07 0.37 12.54
N TYR A 66 6.15 0.80 11.66
CA TYR A 66 4.74 1.02 11.99
C TYR A 66 4.04 -0.28 12.39
N ALA A 67 4.32 -1.38 11.67
CA ALA A 67 3.79 -2.69 12.01
C ALA A 67 4.28 -3.18 13.38
N SER A 68 5.55 -2.95 13.69
CA SER A 68 6.14 -3.30 15.00
C SER A 68 5.52 -2.48 16.14
N GLU A 69 5.23 -1.21 15.92
CA GLU A 69 4.54 -0.36 16.88
C GLU A 69 3.10 -0.82 17.10
N THR A 70 2.35 -1.07 16.02
CA THR A 70 0.99 -1.61 16.08
C THR A 70 0.97 -2.95 16.83
N LYS A 71 1.95 -3.84 16.58
CA LYS A 71 2.08 -5.12 17.28
C LYS A 71 2.31 -4.95 18.80
N ARG A 72 3.13 -3.99 19.20
CA ARG A 72 3.34 -3.68 20.64
C ARG A 72 2.05 -3.22 21.31
N ASN A 73 1.27 -2.38 20.63
CA ASN A 73 0.04 -1.81 21.17
C ASN A 73 -1.11 -2.83 21.25
N TYR A 74 -1.25 -3.69 20.25
CA TYR A 74 -2.42 -4.56 20.10
C TYR A 74 -2.13 -6.05 20.26
N LYS A 75 -0.85 -6.43 20.41
CA LYS A 75 -0.39 -7.80 20.76
C LYS A 75 -1.03 -8.88 19.87
N GLU A 76 -1.77 -9.82 20.49
CA GLU A 76 -2.36 -10.98 19.81
C GLU A 76 -3.52 -10.62 18.87
N ARG A 77 -4.03 -9.40 18.95
CA ARG A 77 -5.11 -8.95 18.05
C ARG A 77 -4.62 -8.50 16.69
N PHE A 78 -3.29 -8.34 16.53
CA PHE A 78 -2.66 -7.88 15.31
C PHE A 78 -1.62 -8.87 14.79
N THR A 79 -1.71 -9.19 13.49
CA THR A 79 -0.70 -9.95 12.75
C THR A 79 -0.32 -9.19 11.49
N PHE A 80 0.98 -9.12 11.19
CA PHE A 80 1.50 -8.45 10.00
C PHE A 80 2.32 -9.40 9.15
N HIS A 81 2.13 -9.32 7.83
CA HIS A 81 2.92 -10.03 6.83
C HIS A 81 3.54 -9.04 5.84
N ASN A 82 4.88 -9.00 5.75
CA ASN A 82 5.53 -8.25 4.69
C ASN A 82 5.45 -9.07 3.39
N GLU A 83 4.30 -9.00 2.73
CA GLU A 83 3.97 -9.81 1.57
C GLU A 83 3.04 -9.04 0.62
N LYS A 84 2.99 -9.49 -0.64
CA LYS A 84 2.04 -8.97 -1.62
C LYS A 84 0.64 -9.51 -1.32
N PHE A 85 -0.37 -8.68 -1.43
CA PHE A 85 -1.77 -9.12 -1.25
C PHE A 85 -2.19 -10.18 -2.28
N SER A 86 -1.50 -10.26 -3.44
CA SER A 86 -1.71 -11.35 -4.42
C SER A 86 -1.34 -12.74 -3.88
N ASN A 87 -0.64 -12.81 -2.75
CA ASN A 87 -0.30 -14.04 -2.03
C ASN A 87 -1.13 -14.22 -0.74
N LEU A 88 -2.27 -13.54 -0.64
CA LEU A 88 -3.15 -13.59 0.54
C LEU A 88 -3.52 -15.02 0.90
N ASP A 89 -3.81 -15.85 -0.10
CA ASP A 89 -4.15 -17.27 0.04
C ASP A 89 -3.02 -18.12 0.65
N LYS A 90 -1.77 -17.66 0.58
CA LYS A 90 -0.60 -18.35 1.14
C LYS A 90 -0.33 -17.97 2.60
N VAL A 91 -0.76 -16.77 3.03
CA VAL A 91 -0.49 -16.28 4.38
C VAL A 91 -1.67 -16.48 5.31
N ILE A 92 -2.87 -16.64 4.76
CA ILE A 92 -4.10 -16.89 5.54
C ILE A 92 -4.47 -18.36 5.50
N LYS A 93 -4.86 -18.90 6.64
CA LYS A 93 -5.33 -20.28 6.72
C LYS A 93 -6.60 -20.47 5.89
N LYS A 94 -6.77 -21.64 5.25
CA LYS A 94 -7.90 -21.94 4.36
C LYS A 94 -9.28 -21.86 5.02
N ASP A 95 -9.34 -22.10 6.33
CA ASP A 95 -10.56 -22.06 7.14
C ASP A 95 -10.81 -20.71 7.79
N PHE A 96 -9.90 -19.74 7.61
CA PHE A 96 -10.07 -18.40 8.15
C PHE A 96 -11.19 -17.66 7.41
N LYS A 97 -12.10 -17.08 8.19
CA LYS A 97 -13.18 -16.24 7.66
C LYS A 97 -12.94 -14.80 8.09
N ALA A 98 -12.80 -13.93 7.12
CA ALA A 98 -12.77 -12.50 7.34
C ALA A 98 -14.18 -11.93 7.23
N ASP A 99 -14.52 -11.02 8.12
CA ASP A 99 -15.76 -10.24 8.03
C ASP A 99 -15.62 -9.09 7.03
N PHE A 100 -14.40 -8.56 6.90
CA PHE A 100 -14.11 -7.48 5.97
C PHE A 100 -12.67 -7.53 5.44
N ILE A 101 -12.49 -7.15 4.17
CA ILE A 101 -11.16 -7.03 3.53
C ILE A 101 -11.04 -5.65 2.92
N ILE A 102 -9.93 -4.96 3.23
CA ILE A 102 -9.65 -3.60 2.79
C ILE A 102 -8.51 -3.61 1.76
N PHE A 103 -8.72 -2.89 0.66
CA PHE A 103 -7.71 -2.58 -0.33
C PHE A 103 -7.72 -1.07 -0.60
N ASP A 104 -6.69 -0.36 -0.15
CA ASP A 104 -6.43 1.03 -0.50
C ASP A 104 -5.33 1.05 -1.56
N LEU A 105 -5.75 0.93 -2.83
CA LEU A 105 -4.84 0.70 -3.94
C LEU A 105 -4.22 2.01 -4.42
N GLY A 106 -2.90 2.01 -4.55
CA GLY A 106 -2.15 3.15 -5.04
C GLY A 106 -0.75 3.24 -4.44
N ILE A 107 -0.16 4.42 -4.50
CA ILE A 107 1.12 4.75 -3.87
C ILE A 107 0.87 5.40 -2.52
N SER A 108 1.69 5.03 -1.52
CA SER A 108 1.58 5.63 -0.20
C SER A 108 2.33 6.96 -0.12
N SER A 109 1.92 7.80 0.81
CA SER A 109 2.65 9.04 1.11
C SER A 109 4.08 8.78 1.58
N LEU A 110 4.35 7.65 2.25
CA LEU A 110 5.71 7.23 2.62
C LEU A 110 6.59 7.03 1.37
N GLN A 111 6.01 6.57 0.26
CA GLN A 111 6.71 6.42 -1.02
C GLN A 111 6.95 7.76 -1.71
N ILE A 112 5.97 8.66 -1.68
CA ILE A 112 6.06 9.98 -2.34
C ILE A 112 7.05 10.90 -1.62
N PHE A 113 7.02 10.94 -0.28
CA PHE A 113 7.88 11.84 0.50
C PHE A 113 9.34 11.37 0.61
N ASN A 114 9.60 10.08 0.39
CA ASN A 114 10.97 9.59 0.29
C ASN A 114 11.49 9.80 -1.15
N LEU A 115 12.19 10.92 -1.36
CA LEU A 115 12.67 11.33 -2.68
C LEU A 115 13.63 10.32 -3.32
N ASP A 116 14.35 9.51 -2.54
CA ASP A 116 15.26 8.48 -3.04
C ASP A 116 14.52 7.31 -3.73
N ARG A 117 13.20 7.23 -3.54
CA ARG A 117 12.37 6.17 -4.12
C ARG A 117 11.88 6.47 -5.55
N GLY A 118 12.06 7.68 -6.03
CA GLY A 118 11.73 8.06 -7.41
C GLY A 118 10.25 8.17 -7.74
N PHE A 119 9.34 8.23 -6.74
CA PHE A 119 7.90 8.43 -6.96
C PHE A 119 7.51 9.91 -7.11
N SER A 120 8.36 10.81 -6.65
CA SER A 120 8.10 12.25 -6.69
C SER A 120 8.75 12.90 -7.89
N PHE A 121 8.08 13.86 -8.52
CA PHE A 121 8.68 14.74 -9.52
C PHE A 121 9.84 15.61 -8.98
N ASN A 122 9.90 15.77 -7.66
CA ASN A 122 10.99 16.46 -6.97
C ASN A 122 12.22 15.56 -6.72
N ALA A 123 12.12 14.26 -7.03
CA ALA A 123 13.26 13.35 -6.91
C ALA A 123 14.36 13.72 -7.91
N LYS A 124 15.61 13.80 -7.41
CA LYS A 124 16.80 14.11 -8.24
C LYS A 124 17.67 12.87 -8.49
N GLY A 125 17.26 11.73 -7.98
CA GLY A 125 18.00 10.47 -8.06
C GLY A 125 17.51 9.55 -9.17
N LYS A 126 17.84 8.26 -9.02
CA LYS A 126 17.39 7.20 -9.91
C LYS A 126 15.87 7.04 -9.87
N VAL A 127 15.29 6.73 -11.03
CA VAL A 127 13.86 6.41 -11.13
C VAL A 127 13.65 4.96 -10.67
N ASP A 128 13.67 4.74 -9.35
CA ASP A 128 13.51 3.40 -8.76
C ASP A 128 12.06 2.90 -8.88
N MET A 129 11.12 3.60 -8.25
CA MET A 129 9.68 3.36 -8.24
C MET A 129 9.25 1.94 -7.81
N ARG A 130 10.12 1.19 -7.12
CA ARG A 130 9.73 -0.11 -6.56
C ARG A 130 8.88 0.06 -5.32
N MET A 131 7.70 -0.50 -5.33
CA MET A 131 6.75 -0.45 -4.21
C MET A 131 7.09 -1.42 -3.05
N GLY A 132 8.25 -2.08 -3.09
CA GLY A 132 8.63 -3.13 -2.14
C GLY A 132 9.00 -4.40 -2.91
N LEU A 133 8.77 -5.56 -2.45
CA LEU A 133 9.13 -6.90 -2.97
C LEU A 133 9.22 -7.07 -4.52
N ASN A 134 9.82 -6.10 -5.19
CA ASN A 134 10.11 -6.08 -6.63
C ASN A 134 11.62 -6.13 -6.86
N SER A 135 12.05 -6.93 -7.83
CA SER A 135 13.45 -6.96 -8.29
C SER A 135 13.76 -5.91 -9.36
N VAL A 136 12.76 -5.55 -10.18
CA VAL A 136 12.91 -4.64 -11.33
C VAL A 136 12.48 -3.24 -10.94
N SER A 137 13.33 -2.25 -11.20
CA SER A 137 13.03 -0.82 -11.03
C SER A 137 12.46 -0.20 -12.31
N ALA A 138 11.86 1.00 -12.21
CA ALA A 138 11.45 1.74 -13.40
C ALA A 138 12.66 2.11 -14.27
N GLN A 139 13.82 2.41 -13.68
CA GLN A 139 15.08 2.62 -14.40
C GLN A 139 15.48 1.39 -15.21
N ASP A 140 15.32 0.17 -14.67
CA ASP A 140 15.60 -1.06 -15.42
C ASP A 140 14.65 -1.22 -16.60
N VAL A 141 13.37 -0.88 -16.42
CA VAL A 141 12.38 -0.92 -17.50
C VAL A 141 12.76 0.08 -18.61
N LEU A 142 13.08 1.32 -18.26
CA LEU A 142 13.47 2.35 -19.23
C LEU A 142 14.71 1.94 -20.03
N ASN A 143 15.70 1.31 -19.39
CA ASN A 143 16.97 0.96 -20.01
C ASN A 143 16.96 -0.35 -20.80
N LYS A 144 16.02 -1.27 -20.52
CA LYS A 144 16.05 -2.64 -21.06
C LYS A 144 14.87 -2.99 -21.97
N CYS A 145 13.76 -2.26 -21.88
CA CYS A 145 12.58 -2.53 -22.70
C CYS A 145 12.79 -2.07 -24.15
N ASP A 146 12.28 -2.86 -25.07
CA ASP A 146 12.15 -2.43 -26.46
C ASP A 146 11.10 -1.31 -26.60
N LEU A 147 11.20 -0.57 -27.70
CA LEU A 147 10.32 0.57 -28.00
C LEU A 147 8.83 0.20 -27.94
N LYS A 148 8.45 -0.97 -28.47
CA LYS A 148 7.06 -1.42 -28.51
C LYS A 148 6.51 -1.67 -27.10
N THR A 149 7.29 -2.34 -26.27
CA THR A 149 6.94 -2.61 -24.88
C THR A 149 6.82 -1.32 -24.09
N LEU A 150 7.78 -0.41 -24.21
CA LEU A 150 7.75 0.88 -23.52
C LEU A 150 6.53 1.72 -23.94
N LYS A 151 6.23 1.80 -25.24
CA LYS A 151 5.01 2.44 -25.75
C LYS A 151 3.76 1.84 -25.14
N ASN A 152 3.67 0.51 -25.04
CA ASN A 152 2.50 -0.18 -24.50
C ASN A 152 2.34 0.09 -23.00
N ILE A 153 3.43 0.10 -22.23
CA ILE A 153 3.41 0.47 -20.80
C ILE A 153 2.82 1.86 -20.62
N LEU A 154 3.33 2.86 -21.35
CA LEU A 154 2.85 4.24 -21.28
C LEU A 154 1.38 4.34 -21.71
N ARG A 155 0.99 3.61 -22.76
CA ARG A 155 -0.36 3.68 -23.32
C ARG A 155 -1.42 3.03 -22.43
N TYR A 156 -1.17 1.78 -22.01
CA TYR A 156 -2.18 0.96 -21.33
C TYR A 156 -2.20 1.12 -19.82
N PHE A 157 -1.06 1.43 -19.20
CA PHE A 157 -1.00 1.63 -17.76
C PHE A 157 -0.95 3.10 -17.36
N GLY A 158 -0.53 4.00 -18.27
CA GLY A 158 -0.45 5.42 -18.03
C GLY A 158 -1.53 6.25 -18.72
N ASP A 159 -2.41 5.61 -19.51
CA ASP A 159 -3.40 6.29 -20.37
C ASP A 159 -2.80 7.40 -21.27
N GLU A 160 -1.47 7.29 -21.57
CA GLU A 160 -0.74 8.32 -22.27
C GLU A 160 -1.00 8.26 -23.78
N LYS A 161 -1.64 9.30 -24.32
CA LYS A 161 -1.98 9.39 -25.75
C LYS A 161 -0.73 9.56 -26.61
N ASP A 162 0.26 10.31 -26.12
CA ASP A 162 1.53 10.58 -26.80
C ASP A 162 2.59 9.50 -26.56
N SER A 163 2.18 8.32 -26.06
CA SER A 163 3.05 7.21 -25.68
C SER A 163 4.11 6.86 -26.74
N SER A 164 3.78 6.95 -28.03
CA SER A 164 4.72 6.68 -29.13
C SER A 164 5.84 7.72 -29.20
N ARG A 165 5.51 9.01 -29.08
CA ARG A 165 6.49 10.11 -29.10
C ARG A 165 7.41 10.05 -27.89
N ILE A 166 6.81 9.83 -26.70
CA ILE A 166 7.56 9.76 -25.45
C ILE A 166 8.51 8.57 -25.46
N ALA A 167 8.03 7.37 -25.84
CA ALA A 167 8.86 6.17 -25.91
C ALA A 167 10.02 6.32 -26.90
N ASN A 168 9.78 6.93 -28.09
CA ASN A 168 10.82 7.20 -29.05
C ASN A 168 11.91 8.17 -28.52
N ASN A 169 11.52 9.18 -27.76
CA ASN A 169 12.49 10.10 -27.16
C ASN A 169 13.34 9.41 -26.10
N ILE A 170 12.72 8.61 -25.21
CA ILE A 170 13.44 7.86 -24.17
C ILE A 170 14.48 6.91 -24.76
N VAL A 171 14.14 6.19 -25.85
CA VAL A 171 15.06 5.21 -26.46
C VAL A 171 16.21 5.88 -27.23
N LYS A 172 16.09 7.14 -27.61
CA LYS A 172 17.14 7.89 -28.32
C LYS A 172 18.21 8.48 -27.39
N GLU A 173 17.88 8.67 -26.12
CA GLU A 173 18.80 9.17 -25.08
C GLU A 173 19.59 8.02 -24.43
#